data_325fd93520e17fd35043934066b3d5ad
#
_entry.id   325fd93520e17fd35043934066b3d5ad
#
_cell.length_a   1.000
_cell.length_b   1.000
_cell.length_c   1.000
_cell.angle_alpha   90.00
_cell.angle_beta   90.00
_cell.angle_gamma   90.00
#
_symmetry.space_group_name_H-M   'P 1'
#
loop_
_entity.id
_entity.type
_entity.pdbx_description
1 polymer ?
#
loop_
_entity_poly.entity_id
_entity_poly.type
_entity_poly.pdbx_seq_one_letter_code
_entity_poly.pdbx_strand_id
1 'polypeptide(L)'
;MKKIIPFIVVVLTGCSASVPESRMGTVDKDVPLRWSATPEALAGIDTNWVRRLGGSRAEALVSEAFQRNPDMRVAAERVNRAIASAKSAGAALKPQVSAGLNTSRQKQLFIGIPLGGEGGIPSANFSNFGANMTVSWEPDIWGLRRAEQAALLADAQAEENSYRAARASLAAQVMRSWLALAEASEQIMLAIETQELLNATKDIVVDRYNNALAADGGSAAEVRLAESEVATNKALIAQRKGEREQAVRQLELLLGRYPKGLLKGSVSLPEVPATPPSGLPSELLLRRPDILEAERRFASSGSLVKKAKRASYPSFILTSSAGTTTDTMRTIFNSDFGVWSLAGGLTQPIWAGGKLRAEYAKYQGDDRSKLAELQSTVLKAFGEVEQAMVAAKFLIAREQAIIEALKSAEEAAEAAASEYASGLGEVLTLITAQRSRINLASQKTTLKRLRLDNRITLHLALGGDYQSRN
;
A
#
# COMPACT_ATOMS: atom_id res chain seq x y z
N MET A 1 39.18 -56.98 4.21
CA MET A 1 39.69 -55.65 4.61
C MET A 1 38.78 -54.61 4.01
N LYS A 2 37.86 -54.04 4.82
CA LYS A 2 36.94 -52.98 4.39
C LYS A 2 37.71 -51.68 4.25
N LYS A 3 37.96 -51.21 3.00
CA LYS A 3 38.50 -49.86 2.76
C LYS A 3 37.32 -48.88 2.85
N ILE A 4 37.19 -48.19 3.97
CA ILE A 4 36.35 -47.03 4.12
C ILE A 4 36.99 -45.89 3.33
N ILE A 5 36.39 -45.50 2.22
CA ILE A 5 36.78 -44.30 1.48
C ILE A 5 36.29 -43.09 2.32
N PRO A 6 37.21 -42.22 2.80
CA PRO A 6 36.75 -41.02 3.51
C PRO A 6 36.03 -40.09 2.53
N PHE A 7 34.74 -39.89 2.76
CA PHE A 7 33.96 -38.87 2.08
C PHE A 7 34.47 -37.50 2.59
N ILE A 8 35.32 -36.83 1.82
CA ILE A 8 35.77 -35.48 2.12
C ILE A 8 34.56 -34.59 1.92
N VAL A 9 33.87 -34.26 3.01
CA VAL A 9 32.86 -33.21 3.05
C VAL A 9 33.61 -31.86 2.99
N VAL A 10 33.82 -31.36 1.80
CA VAL A 10 34.23 -29.97 1.61
C VAL A 10 33.03 -29.09 1.97
N VAL A 11 33.04 -28.55 3.20
CA VAL A 11 32.10 -27.50 3.62
C VAL A 11 32.46 -26.25 2.85
N LEU A 12 31.93 -26.12 1.64
CA LEU A 12 31.95 -24.87 0.89
C LEU A 12 30.94 -23.92 1.55
N THR A 13 31.43 -23.01 2.39
CA THR A 13 30.68 -21.85 2.83
C THR A 13 30.32 -21.05 1.60
N GLY A 14 29.11 -21.32 1.07
CA GLY A 14 28.56 -20.61 -0.09
C GLY A 14 28.44 -19.13 0.25
N CYS A 15 29.14 -18.26 -0.49
CA CYS A 15 29.00 -16.84 -0.39
C CYS A 15 27.55 -16.47 -0.75
N SER A 16 26.73 -16.13 0.24
CA SER A 16 25.40 -15.54 -0.01
C SER A 16 25.55 -14.18 -0.65
N ALA A 17 24.60 -13.80 -1.51
CA ALA A 17 24.56 -12.44 -2.04
C ALA A 17 24.23 -11.45 -0.93
N SER A 18 24.83 -10.27 -0.97
CA SER A 18 24.45 -9.13 -0.15
C SER A 18 23.33 -8.34 -0.83
N VAL A 19 22.55 -7.64 -0.02
CA VAL A 19 21.60 -6.62 -0.52
C VAL A 19 22.39 -5.57 -1.32
N PRO A 20 21.92 -5.15 -2.51
CA PRO A 20 22.59 -4.11 -3.26
C PRO A 20 22.57 -2.77 -2.51
N GLU A 21 23.64 -2.00 -2.67
CA GLU A 21 23.76 -0.65 -2.11
C GLU A 21 22.67 0.28 -2.62
N SER A 22 22.35 1.30 -1.83
CA SER A 22 21.39 2.34 -2.23
C SER A 22 21.92 3.15 -3.42
N ARG A 23 21.03 3.42 -4.35
CA ARG A 23 21.29 4.24 -5.53
C ARG A 23 20.61 5.63 -5.45
N MET A 24 20.14 6.02 -4.25
CA MET A 24 19.45 7.31 -4.03
C MET A 24 20.28 8.51 -4.46
N GLY A 25 21.59 8.48 -4.30
CA GLY A 25 22.50 9.57 -4.69
C GLY A 25 22.46 9.96 -6.19
N THR A 26 21.81 9.15 -7.05
CA THR A 26 21.58 9.52 -8.47
C THR A 26 20.47 10.55 -8.64
N VAL A 27 19.63 10.77 -7.64
CA VAL A 27 18.44 11.66 -7.66
C VAL A 27 18.62 12.89 -6.76
N ASP A 28 19.62 12.89 -5.89
CA ASP A 28 19.83 13.91 -4.84
C ASP A 28 20.19 15.32 -5.39
N LYS A 29 20.59 15.40 -6.67
CA LYS A 29 21.11 16.65 -7.27
C LYS A 29 20.04 17.72 -7.52
N ASP A 30 18.76 17.33 -7.59
CA ASP A 30 17.65 18.22 -7.94
C ASP A 30 16.72 18.51 -6.76
N VAL A 31 17.13 18.15 -5.53
CA VAL A 31 16.31 18.34 -4.32
C VAL A 31 16.42 19.78 -3.86
N PRO A 32 15.29 20.50 -3.69
CA PRO A 32 15.30 21.86 -3.17
C PRO A 32 15.77 21.90 -1.70
N LEU A 33 16.49 22.93 -1.33
CA LEU A 33 17.01 23.11 0.04
C LEU A 33 15.90 23.48 1.04
N ARG A 34 14.78 24.06 0.58
CA ARG A 34 13.66 24.54 1.40
C ARG A 34 12.35 24.38 0.66
N TRP A 35 11.27 24.28 1.40
CA TRP A 35 9.90 24.30 0.88
C TRP A 35 9.55 25.71 0.38
N SER A 36 8.82 25.81 -0.75
CA SER A 36 8.37 27.10 -1.29
C SER A 36 7.20 27.67 -0.49
N ALA A 37 6.31 26.80 0.00
CA ALA A 37 5.12 27.21 0.76
C ALA A 37 5.44 27.66 2.20
N THR A 38 6.53 27.18 2.81
CA THR A 38 6.93 27.55 4.16
C THR A 38 8.46 27.51 4.28
N PRO A 39 9.14 28.69 4.35
CA PRO A 39 10.61 28.74 4.39
C PRO A 39 11.24 28.25 5.70
N GLU A 40 10.47 28.11 6.78
CA GLU A 40 10.98 27.72 8.09
C GLU A 40 11.11 26.21 8.19
N ALA A 41 12.35 25.72 8.34
CA ALA A 41 12.65 24.34 8.69
C ALA A 41 12.29 24.11 10.16
N LEU A 42 11.33 23.25 10.42
CA LEU A 42 10.88 22.93 11.76
C LEU A 42 11.27 21.49 12.13
N ALA A 43 11.40 21.23 13.44
CA ALA A 43 11.82 19.97 14.04
C ALA A 43 10.99 18.74 13.59
N GLY A 44 11.49 17.55 13.88
CA GLY A 44 11.01 16.25 13.37
C GLY A 44 9.52 15.98 13.44
N ILE A 45 9.06 15.13 12.53
CA ILE A 45 7.66 14.73 12.33
C ILE A 45 7.19 13.87 13.50
N ASP A 46 5.96 14.13 13.97
CA ASP A 46 5.32 13.35 15.02
C ASP A 46 4.76 12.01 14.49
N THR A 47 5.26 10.91 15.03
CA THR A 47 4.80 9.56 14.71
C THR A 47 3.46 9.20 15.38
N ASN A 48 3.01 9.99 16.39
CA ASN A 48 1.77 9.76 17.13
C ASN A 48 0.58 10.59 16.59
N TRP A 49 0.62 10.98 15.32
CA TRP A 49 -0.39 11.86 14.72
C TRP A 49 -1.83 11.33 14.83
N VAL A 50 -2.04 10.01 14.76
CA VAL A 50 -3.38 9.39 14.91
C VAL A 50 -3.97 9.73 16.27
N ARG A 51 -3.21 9.54 17.36
CA ARG A 51 -3.65 9.84 18.72
C ARG A 51 -3.87 11.32 18.95
N ARG A 52 -3.02 12.16 18.35
CA ARG A 52 -3.14 13.63 18.46
C ARG A 52 -4.38 14.14 17.73
N LEU A 53 -4.73 13.57 16.57
CA LEU A 53 -5.89 13.97 15.77
C LEU A 53 -7.19 13.33 16.22
N GLY A 54 -7.16 12.12 16.80
CA GLY A 54 -8.38 11.35 17.06
C GLY A 54 -8.49 10.75 18.45
N GLY A 55 -7.49 11.00 19.33
CA GLY A 55 -7.47 10.44 20.69
C GLY A 55 -7.22 8.93 20.71
N SER A 56 -7.34 8.34 21.89
CA SER A 56 -7.12 6.92 22.13
C SER A 56 -8.10 6.01 21.38
N ARG A 57 -9.32 6.49 21.13
CA ARG A 57 -10.34 5.73 20.41
C ARG A 57 -10.00 5.54 18.94
N ALA A 58 -9.57 6.59 18.26
CA ALA A 58 -9.13 6.51 16.87
C ALA A 58 -7.89 5.62 16.74
N GLU A 59 -6.96 5.72 17.69
CA GLU A 59 -5.77 4.86 17.77
C GLU A 59 -6.16 3.38 17.88
N ALA A 60 -7.11 3.05 18.74
CA ALA A 60 -7.63 1.67 18.87
C ALA A 60 -8.26 1.17 17.56
N LEU A 61 -9.02 2.01 16.85
CA LEU A 61 -9.61 1.65 15.55
C LEU A 61 -8.53 1.38 14.49
N VAL A 62 -7.50 2.22 14.41
CA VAL A 62 -6.37 2.00 13.48
C VAL A 62 -5.63 0.71 13.83
N SER A 63 -5.39 0.44 15.11
CA SER A 63 -4.76 -0.81 15.56
C SER A 63 -5.59 -2.04 15.18
N GLU A 64 -6.91 -1.98 15.35
CA GLU A 64 -7.81 -3.06 14.95
C GLU A 64 -7.80 -3.27 13.43
N ALA A 65 -7.81 -2.19 12.63
CA ALA A 65 -7.72 -2.27 11.18
C ALA A 65 -6.44 -3.01 10.75
N PHE A 66 -5.28 -2.71 11.35
CA PHE A 66 -4.03 -3.42 11.05
C PHE A 66 -4.09 -4.92 11.33
N GLN A 67 -4.83 -5.32 12.37
CA GLN A 67 -4.94 -6.73 12.76
C GLN A 67 -5.95 -7.50 11.91
N ARG A 68 -7.05 -6.86 11.49
CA ARG A 68 -8.20 -7.55 10.91
C ARG A 68 -8.42 -7.27 9.42
N ASN A 69 -7.93 -6.16 8.89
CA ASN A 69 -8.16 -5.82 7.50
C ASN A 69 -7.52 -6.86 6.55
N PRO A 70 -8.31 -7.44 5.63
CA PRO A 70 -7.80 -8.46 4.70
C PRO A 70 -6.70 -7.95 3.77
N ASP A 71 -6.75 -6.68 3.33
CA ASP A 71 -5.76 -6.10 2.43
C ASP A 71 -4.38 -6.01 3.09
N MET A 72 -4.34 -5.79 4.41
CA MET A 72 -3.08 -5.82 5.16
C MET A 72 -2.47 -7.22 5.21
N ARG A 73 -3.30 -8.26 5.30
CA ARG A 73 -2.82 -9.65 5.21
C ARG A 73 -2.27 -9.95 3.82
N VAL A 74 -2.96 -9.50 2.77
CA VAL A 74 -2.46 -9.63 1.39
C VAL A 74 -1.12 -8.93 1.23
N ALA A 75 -0.97 -7.72 1.76
CA ALA A 75 0.29 -6.98 1.69
C ALA A 75 1.43 -7.71 2.46
N ALA A 76 1.15 -8.25 3.65
CA ALA A 76 2.13 -9.05 4.41
C ALA A 76 2.56 -10.32 3.65
N GLU A 77 1.62 -11.03 3.02
CA GLU A 77 1.93 -12.22 2.23
C GLU A 77 2.73 -11.90 0.95
N ARG A 78 2.62 -10.71 0.38
CA ARG A 78 3.51 -10.26 -0.70
C ARG A 78 4.95 -10.17 -0.24
N VAL A 79 5.20 -9.64 0.95
CA VAL A 79 6.54 -9.60 1.57
C VAL A 79 7.07 -11.03 1.78
N ASN A 80 6.27 -11.92 2.38
CA ASN A 80 6.65 -13.31 2.61
C ASN A 80 7.01 -14.03 1.30
N ARG A 81 6.21 -13.82 0.25
CA ARG A 81 6.47 -14.37 -1.09
C ARG A 81 7.79 -13.84 -1.67
N ALA A 82 8.06 -12.54 -1.57
CA ALA A 82 9.29 -11.95 -2.07
C ALA A 82 10.53 -12.48 -1.33
N ILE A 83 10.46 -12.62 -0.01
CA ILE A 83 11.51 -13.24 0.81
C ILE A 83 11.73 -14.70 0.39
N ALA A 84 10.67 -15.47 0.18
CA ALA A 84 10.77 -16.86 -0.27
C ALA A 84 11.41 -16.95 -1.68
N SER A 85 11.08 -16.02 -2.59
CA SER A 85 11.70 -15.94 -3.91
C SER A 85 13.21 -15.66 -3.83
N ALA A 86 13.62 -14.73 -2.97
CA ALA A 86 15.04 -14.43 -2.74
C ALA A 86 15.79 -15.63 -2.12
N LYS A 87 15.16 -16.35 -1.20
CA LYS A 87 15.71 -17.61 -0.63
C LYS A 87 15.84 -18.71 -1.68
N SER A 88 14.83 -18.87 -2.55
CA SER A 88 14.83 -19.82 -3.65
C SER A 88 15.98 -19.55 -4.64
N ALA A 89 16.17 -18.28 -5.02
CA ALA A 89 17.32 -17.91 -5.87
C ALA A 89 18.66 -18.17 -5.19
N GLY A 90 18.76 -17.94 -3.88
CA GLY A 90 19.95 -18.25 -3.09
C GLY A 90 20.24 -19.75 -3.00
N ALA A 91 19.23 -20.60 -3.12
CA ALA A 91 19.43 -22.06 -3.16
C ALA A 91 20.17 -22.51 -4.43
N ALA A 92 20.06 -21.78 -5.54
CA ALA A 92 20.81 -22.04 -6.77
C ALA A 92 22.34 -21.85 -6.63
N LEU A 93 22.82 -21.20 -5.57
CA LEU A 93 24.26 -21.08 -5.23
C LEU A 93 24.83 -22.34 -4.57
N LYS A 94 23.97 -23.24 -4.12
CA LYS A 94 24.33 -24.45 -3.36
C LYS A 94 24.26 -25.69 -4.24
N PRO A 95 25.02 -26.73 -3.94
CA PRO A 95 24.87 -28.04 -4.60
C PRO A 95 23.44 -28.55 -4.48
N GLN A 96 22.91 -29.06 -5.58
CA GLN A 96 21.59 -29.71 -5.64
C GLN A 96 21.81 -31.21 -5.57
N VAL A 97 21.11 -31.89 -4.68
CA VAL A 97 21.19 -33.34 -4.49
C VAL A 97 19.83 -33.94 -4.86
N SER A 98 19.88 -34.94 -5.73
CA SER A 98 18.68 -35.71 -6.13
C SER A 98 18.97 -37.19 -6.03
N ALA A 99 17.96 -37.97 -5.70
CA ALA A 99 17.99 -39.43 -5.76
C ALA A 99 16.98 -39.93 -6.78
N GLY A 100 17.33 -40.92 -7.54
CA GLY A 100 16.50 -41.49 -8.58
C GLY A 100 16.57 -43.00 -8.63
N LEU A 101 15.45 -43.61 -9.01
CA LEU A 101 15.39 -45.01 -9.42
C LEU A 101 15.04 -45.00 -10.91
N ASN A 102 15.85 -45.66 -11.71
CA ASN A 102 15.65 -45.77 -13.16
C ASN A 102 15.58 -47.23 -13.59
N THR A 103 14.69 -47.49 -14.49
CA THR A 103 14.58 -48.79 -15.16
C THR A 103 14.36 -48.56 -16.65
N SER A 104 15.08 -49.34 -17.44
CA SER A 104 14.90 -49.34 -18.86
C SER A 104 15.01 -50.78 -19.38
N ARG A 105 14.24 -51.08 -20.40
CA ARG A 105 14.36 -52.31 -21.19
C ARG A 105 14.34 -51.94 -22.66
N GLN A 106 15.41 -52.31 -23.36
CA GLN A 106 15.57 -51.99 -24.77
C GLN A 106 15.97 -53.22 -25.55
N LYS A 107 15.47 -53.34 -26.76
CA LYS A 107 15.94 -54.31 -27.74
C LYS A 107 16.90 -53.59 -28.69
N GLN A 108 18.12 -54.07 -28.77
CA GLN A 108 19.13 -53.54 -29.70
C GLN A 108 19.32 -54.50 -30.88
N LEU A 109 19.26 -53.98 -32.08
CA LEU A 109 19.54 -54.69 -33.33
C LEU A 109 20.99 -54.41 -33.75
N PHE A 110 21.75 -55.40 -34.09
CA PHE A 110 23.13 -55.28 -34.53
C PHE A 110 23.19 -55.36 -36.07
N ILE A 111 22.93 -54.23 -36.73
CA ILE A 111 22.90 -54.14 -38.21
C ILE A 111 24.36 -53.99 -38.69
N GLY A 112 24.77 -54.84 -39.70
CA GLY A 112 26.07 -54.74 -40.33
C GLY A 112 27.19 -55.49 -39.59
N ILE A 113 26.92 -56.23 -38.51
CA ILE A 113 27.91 -57.08 -37.86
C ILE A 113 27.73 -58.50 -38.45
N PRO A 114 28.76 -59.09 -39.13
CA PRO A 114 28.70 -60.44 -39.69
C PRO A 114 28.89 -61.46 -38.58
N LEU A 115 27.89 -61.66 -37.74
CA LEU A 115 27.85 -62.80 -36.80
C LEU A 115 27.07 -63.90 -37.45
N GLY A 116 27.82 -64.86 -38.04
CA GLY A 116 27.43 -65.95 -38.94
C GLY A 116 26.11 -66.66 -38.66
N GLY A 117 25.43 -67.02 -39.77
CA GLY A 117 24.28 -67.92 -39.84
C GLY A 117 23.11 -67.38 -40.67
N GLU A 118 22.58 -68.19 -41.57
CA GLU A 118 21.35 -67.84 -42.33
C GLU A 118 20.17 -67.66 -41.43
N GLY A 119 19.78 -66.36 -41.22
CA GLY A 119 18.55 -66.08 -40.51
C GLY A 119 18.49 -64.88 -39.62
N GLY A 120 18.41 -63.71 -40.19
CA GLY A 120 17.90 -62.48 -39.49
C GLY A 120 18.99 -61.64 -38.85
N ILE A 121 18.60 -60.36 -38.56
CA ILE A 121 19.46 -59.37 -37.90
C ILE A 121 19.62 -59.78 -36.42
N PRO A 122 20.86 -59.97 -35.91
CA PRO A 122 21.09 -60.26 -34.51
C PRO A 122 20.51 -59.18 -33.59
N SER A 123 19.84 -59.59 -32.52
CA SER A 123 19.28 -58.68 -31.55
C SER A 123 19.49 -59.16 -30.12
N ALA A 124 19.69 -58.26 -29.18
CA ALA A 124 19.71 -58.55 -27.77
C ALA A 124 18.75 -57.63 -27.00
N ASN A 125 18.16 -58.17 -25.92
CA ASN A 125 17.35 -57.38 -24.98
C ASN A 125 18.22 -57.02 -23.77
N PHE A 126 18.32 -55.75 -23.49
CA PHE A 126 19.00 -55.23 -22.35
C PHE A 126 17.97 -54.70 -21.35
N SER A 127 18.06 -55.16 -20.12
CA SER A 127 17.32 -54.56 -18.99
C SER A 127 18.34 -53.84 -18.10
N ASN A 128 18.01 -52.67 -17.65
CA ASN A 128 18.85 -51.91 -16.76
C ASN A 128 17.98 -51.34 -15.60
N PHE A 129 18.39 -51.69 -14.40
CA PHE A 129 17.81 -51.18 -13.13
C PHE A 129 18.90 -50.44 -12.37
N GLY A 130 18.62 -49.19 -12.01
CA GLY A 130 19.58 -48.36 -11.31
C GLY A 130 18.96 -47.57 -10.17
N ALA A 131 19.69 -47.48 -9.07
CA ALA A 131 19.41 -46.53 -8.01
C ALA A 131 20.61 -45.58 -7.93
N ASN A 132 20.39 -44.29 -8.08
CA ASN A 132 21.46 -43.31 -8.12
C ASN A 132 21.16 -42.08 -7.29
N MET A 133 22.19 -41.50 -6.72
CA MET A 133 22.22 -40.16 -6.13
C MET A 133 23.11 -39.29 -7.00
N THR A 134 22.57 -38.14 -7.39
CA THR A 134 23.28 -37.16 -8.23
C THR A 134 23.41 -35.85 -7.49
N VAL A 135 24.61 -35.30 -7.45
CA VAL A 135 24.93 -33.97 -6.97
C VAL A 135 25.30 -33.13 -8.19
N SER A 136 24.58 -32.01 -8.37
CA SER A 136 24.91 -31.03 -9.42
C SER A 136 25.14 -29.69 -8.78
N TRP A 137 26.17 -28.98 -9.18
CA TRP A 137 26.51 -27.66 -8.67
C TRP A 137 27.14 -26.79 -9.76
N GLU A 138 26.63 -25.56 -9.86
CA GLU A 138 27.18 -24.52 -10.72
C GLU A 138 27.87 -23.46 -9.84
N PRO A 139 29.19 -23.52 -9.64
CA PRO A 139 29.91 -22.50 -8.88
C PRO A 139 29.74 -21.13 -9.51
N ASP A 140 29.26 -20.16 -8.75
CA ASP A 140 28.98 -18.80 -9.23
C ASP A 140 30.26 -17.95 -9.27
N ILE A 141 31.23 -18.33 -10.11
CA ILE A 141 32.56 -17.70 -10.21
C ILE A 141 32.40 -16.21 -10.58
N TRP A 142 31.58 -15.92 -11.55
CA TRP A 142 31.38 -14.56 -12.07
C TRP A 142 30.31 -13.76 -11.31
N GLY A 143 29.55 -14.40 -10.43
CA GLY A 143 28.51 -13.77 -9.62
C GLY A 143 27.20 -13.57 -10.36
N LEU A 144 26.89 -14.35 -11.39
CA LEU A 144 25.61 -14.30 -12.11
C LEU A 144 24.44 -14.61 -11.17
N ARG A 145 24.53 -15.73 -10.44
CA ARG A 145 23.51 -16.19 -9.48
C ARG A 145 23.40 -15.25 -8.28
N ARG A 146 24.54 -14.75 -7.79
CA ARG A 146 24.56 -13.72 -6.74
C ARG A 146 23.89 -12.42 -7.19
N ALA A 147 24.06 -12.00 -8.45
CA ALA A 147 23.37 -10.82 -8.97
C ALA A 147 21.85 -11.03 -9.06
N GLU A 148 21.39 -12.22 -9.41
CA GLU A 148 19.98 -12.59 -9.39
C GLU A 148 19.40 -12.58 -7.98
N GLN A 149 20.06 -13.21 -7.03
CA GLN A 149 19.65 -13.20 -5.63
C GLN A 149 19.64 -11.77 -5.06
N ALA A 150 20.67 -10.96 -5.37
CA ALA A 150 20.74 -9.57 -4.93
C ALA A 150 19.57 -8.73 -5.46
N ALA A 151 19.15 -8.94 -6.72
CA ALA A 151 17.97 -8.30 -7.28
C ALA A 151 16.70 -8.66 -6.48
N LEU A 152 16.49 -9.96 -6.20
CA LEU A 152 15.32 -10.42 -5.46
C LEU A 152 15.34 -10.01 -3.97
N LEU A 153 16.51 -9.85 -3.36
CA LEU A 153 16.64 -9.28 -2.02
C LEU A 153 16.23 -7.80 -2.01
N ALA A 154 16.60 -7.03 -3.03
CA ALA A 154 16.16 -5.64 -3.17
C ALA A 154 14.64 -5.57 -3.43
N ASP A 155 14.09 -6.47 -4.24
CA ASP A 155 12.64 -6.57 -4.45
C ASP A 155 11.90 -6.93 -3.16
N ALA A 156 12.45 -7.79 -2.31
CA ALA A 156 11.86 -8.09 -1.01
C ALA A 156 11.83 -6.86 -0.09
N GLN A 157 12.88 -6.03 -0.11
CA GLN A 157 12.90 -4.75 0.61
C GLN A 157 11.92 -3.73 0.00
N ALA A 158 11.72 -3.75 -1.32
CA ALA A 158 10.71 -2.92 -1.97
C ALA A 158 9.31 -3.32 -1.48
N GLU A 159 8.98 -4.61 -1.44
CA GLU A 159 7.70 -5.10 -0.90
C GLU A 159 7.50 -4.77 0.59
N GLU A 160 8.57 -4.77 1.40
CA GLU A 160 8.52 -4.32 2.80
C GLU A 160 8.16 -2.84 2.90
N ASN A 161 8.74 -1.98 2.07
CA ASN A 161 8.41 -0.57 2.02
C ASN A 161 6.98 -0.35 1.47
N SER A 162 6.55 -1.12 0.48
CA SER A 162 5.17 -1.14 -0.02
C SER A 162 4.18 -1.50 1.10
N TYR A 163 4.50 -2.48 1.94
CA TYR A 163 3.70 -2.82 3.11
C TYR A 163 3.61 -1.66 4.13
N ARG A 164 4.72 -0.94 4.37
CA ARG A 164 4.72 0.25 5.23
C ARG A 164 3.84 1.36 4.65
N ALA A 165 3.91 1.60 3.33
CA ALA A 165 3.04 2.54 2.64
C ALA A 165 1.56 2.17 2.76
N ALA A 166 1.23 0.89 2.60
CA ALA A 166 -0.13 0.38 2.76
C ALA A 166 -0.66 0.58 4.19
N ARG A 167 0.18 0.36 5.22
CA ARG A 167 -0.17 0.64 6.63
C ARG A 167 -0.49 2.12 6.84
N ALA A 168 0.37 3.02 6.38
CA ALA A 168 0.16 4.46 6.49
C ALA A 168 -1.14 4.90 5.78
N SER A 169 -1.37 4.38 4.58
CA SER A 169 -2.60 4.63 3.81
C SER A 169 -3.85 4.13 4.52
N LEU A 170 -3.83 2.91 5.08
CA LEU A 170 -4.96 2.36 5.84
C LEU A 170 -5.25 3.19 7.10
N ALA A 171 -4.21 3.59 7.85
CA ALA A 171 -4.36 4.47 9.01
C ALA A 171 -5.06 5.78 8.62
N ALA A 172 -4.65 6.40 7.51
CA ALA A 172 -5.29 7.61 7.01
C ALA A 172 -6.73 7.40 6.57
N GLN A 173 -7.04 6.30 5.89
CA GLN A 173 -8.41 5.97 5.48
C GLN A 173 -9.33 5.76 6.69
N VAL A 174 -8.87 5.03 7.72
CA VAL A 174 -9.60 4.84 8.98
C VAL A 174 -9.84 6.19 9.65
N MET A 175 -8.83 7.04 9.75
CA MET A 175 -8.95 8.37 10.34
C MET A 175 -9.94 9.26 9.58
N ARG A 176 -9.86 9.31 8.24
CA ARG A 176 -10.81 10.09 7.42
C ARG A 176 -12.24 9.60 7.58
N SER A 177 -12.45 8.27 7.59
CA SER A 177 -13.78 7.69 7.79
C SER A 177 -14.31 7.97 9.19
N TRP A 178 -13.45 7.98 10.22
CA TRP A 178 -13.80 8.34 11.58
C TRP A 178 -14.17 9.84 11.70
N LEU A 179 -13.43 10.73 11.04
CA LEU A 179 -13.75 12.16 10.97
C LEU A 179 -15.04 12.42 10.19
N ALA A 180 -15.28 11.70 9.10
CA ALA A 180 -16.54 11.80 8.35
C ALA A 180 -17.74 11.37 9.19
N LEU A 181 -17.58 10.32 10.02
CA LEU A 181 -18.61 9.91 10.98
C LEU A 181 -18.87 10.98 12.06
N ALA A 182 -17.81 11.62 12.57
CA ALA A 182 -17.93 12.72 13.53
C ALA A 182 -18.63 13.93 12.91
N GLU A 183 -18.25 14.36 11.70
CA GLU A 183 -18.91 15.42 10.96
C GLU A 183 -20.39 15.11 10.74
N ALA A 184 -20.72 13.92 10.23
CA ALA A 184 -22.11 13.52 10.00
C ALA A 184 -22.94 13.57 11.29
N SER A 185 -22.35 13.24 12.43
CA SER A 185 -23.01 13.32 13.74
C SER A 185 -23.28 14.78 14.16
N GLU A 186 -22.31 15.67 13.99
CA GLU A 186 -22.49 17.11 14.25
C GLU A 186 -23.52 17.73 13.30
N GLN A 187 -23.51 17.36 12.01
CA GLN A 187 -24.49 17.84 11.02
C GLN A 187 -25.92 17.40 11.35
N ILE A 188 -26.09 16.17 11.91
CA ILE A 188 -27.39 15.72 12.39
C ILE A 188 -27.84 16.56 13.59
N MET A 189 -26.97 16.82 14.55
CA MET A 189 -27.31 17.63 15.72
C MET A 189 -27.71 19.05 15.32
N LEU A 190 -26.95 19.67 14.42
CA LEU A 190 -27.27 20.98 13.86
C LEU A 190 -28.65 20.99 13.14
N ALA A 191 -28.93 19.94 12.35
CA ALA A 191 -30.22 19.84 11.65
C ALA A 191 -31.40 19.62 12.61
N ILE A 192 -31.21 18.91 13.74
CA ILE A 192 -32.24 18.73 14.79
C ILE A 192 -32.50 20.07 15.50
N GLU A 193 -31.44 20.78 15.93
CA GLU A 193 -31.55 22.10 16.55
C GLU A 193 -32.26 23.10 15.58
N THR A 194 -31.92 23.05 14.30
CA THR A 194 -32.58 23.80 13.25
C THR A 194 -34.06 23.45 13.16
N GLN A 195 -34.42 22.16 13.30
CA GLN A 195 -35.84 21.75 13.25
C GLN A 195 -36.65 22.36 14.40
N GLU A 196 -36.08 22.44 15.58
CA GLU A 196 -36.72 23.07 16.75
C GLU A 196 -36.95 24.57 16.50
N LEU A 197 -35.93 25.26 15.98
CA LEU A 197 -36.01 26.67 15.61
C LEU A 197 -37.11 26.93 14.54
N LEU A 198 -37.10 26.11 13.47
CA LEU A 198 -38.10 26.27 12.38
C LEU A 198 -39.52 25.94 12.84
N ASN A 199 -39.69 25.01 13.79
CA ASN A 199 -41.02 24.76 14.40
C ASN A 199 -41.45 25.97 15.23
N ALA A 200 -40.60 26.56 16.05
CA ALA A 200 -40.91 27.75 16.82
C ALA A 200 -41.28 28.94 15.88
N THR A 201 -40.50 29.12 14.82
CA THR A 201 -40.81 30.14 13.78
C THR A 201 -42.17 29.89 13.13
N LYS A 202 -42.44 28.64 12.73
CA LYS A 202 -43.78 28.30 12.15
C LYS A 202 -44.90 28.60 13.12
N ASP A 203 -44.77 28.28 14.41
CA ASP A 203 -45.81 28.52 15.41
C ASP A 203 -46.06 30.03 15.58
N ILE A 204 -45.05 30.90 15.58
CA ILE A 204 -45.18 32.34 15.60
C ILE A 204 -45.93 32.83 14.32
N VAL A 205 -45.61 32.31 13.14
CA VAL A 205 -46.26 32.66 11.88
C VAL A 205 -47.73 32.27 11.89
N VAL A 206 -48.07 31.07 12.38
CA VAL A 206 -49.45 30.57 12.52
C VAL A 206 -50.25 31.41 13.51
N ASP A 207 -49.68 31.73 14.69
CA ASP A 207 -50.32 32.57 15.70
C ASP A 207 -50.60 33.97 15.14
N ARG A 208 -49.66 34.56 14.42
CA ARG A 208 -49.85 35.87 13.79
C ARG A 208 -50.93 35.82 12.71
N TYR A 209 -51.00 34.81 11.88
CA TYR A 209 -52.05 34.62 10.88
C TYR A 209 -53.43 34.49 11.53
N ASN A 210 -53.54 33.68 12.59
CA ASN A 210 -54.79 33.46 13.29
C ASN A 210 -55.31 34.74 14.01
N ASN A 211 -54.40 35.50 14.60
CA ASN A 211 -54.73 36.74 15.30
C ASN A 211 -54.94 37.92 14.34
N ALA A 212 -54.39 37.89 13.14
CA ALA A 212 -54.45 38.92 12.10
C ALA A 212 -55.73 38.89 11.28
N LEU A 213 -56.55 37.88 11.40
CA LEU A 213 -57.92 37.89 10.88
C LEU A 213 -58.75 39.07 11.46
N ALA A 214 -58.19 39.83 12.44
CA ALA A 214 -58.73 41.02 13.06
C ALA A 214 -58.04 42.36 12.66
N ALA A 215 -56.78 42.35 12.15
CA ALA A 215 -56.08 43.58 11.72
C ALA A 215 -54.78 43.20 10.99
N ASP A 216 -54.47 43.82 9.89
CA ASP A 216 -53.26 43.90 9.05
C ASP A 216 -52.04 42.96 9.35
N GLY A 217 -52.17 41.68 9.46
CA GLY A 217 -50.96 40.88 9.75
C GLY A 217 -51.02 39.40 9.47
N GLY A 218 -50.25 38.93 8.51
CA GLY A 218 -50.00 37.54 8.17
C GLY A 218 -50.86 37.01 7.02
N SER A 219 -50.26 36.29 6.10
CA SER A 219 -50.92 35.67 4.97
C SER A 219 -50.87 34.14 5.03
N ALA A 220 -51.87 33.47 4.42
CA ALA A 220 -51.82 32.02 4.26
C ALA A 220 -50.55 31.54 3.50
N ALA A 221 -50.02 32.39 2.63
CA ALA A 221 -48.75 32.10 1.93
C ALA A 221 -47.55 32.02 2.88
N GLU A 222 -47.48 32.87 3.90
CA GLU A 222 -46.44 32.83 4.92
C GLU A 222 -46.47 31.54 5.77
N VAL A 223 -47.70 31.11 6.14
CA VAL A 223 -47.88 29.83 6.84
C VAL A 223 -47.38 28.68 5.98
N ARG A 224 -47.76 28.64 4.69
CA ARG A 224 -47.30 27.59 3.78
C ARG A 224 -45.78 27.61 3.55
N LEU A 225 -45.18 28.80 3.53
CA LEU A 225 -43.71 28.93 3.42
C LEU A 225 -43.00 28.36 4.66
N ALA A 226 -43.47 28.72 5.86
CA ALA A 226 -42.92 28.17 7.12
C ALA A 226 -43.12 26.64 7.23
N GLU A 227 -44.29 26.12 6.83
CA GLU A 227 -44.49 24.66 6.76
C GLU A 227 -43.53 23.98 5.79
N SER A 228 -43.26 24.58 4.63
CA SER A 228 -42.32 24.10 3.63
C SER A 228 -40.88 24.03 4.19
N GLU A 229 -40.44 25.02 4.97
CA GLU A 229 -39.12 25.02 5.63
C GLU A 229 -39.02 23.88 6.61
N VAL A 230 -40.02 23.68 7.45
CA VAL A 230 -40.06 22.55 8.41
C VAL A 230 -39.98 21.20 7.70
N ALA A 231 -40.72 21.03 6.58
CA ALA A 231 -40.70 19.79 5.80
C ALA A 231 -39.33 19.57 5.10
N THR A 232 -38.75 20.64 4.54
CA THR A 232 -37.43 20.58 3.89
C THR A 232 -36.35 20.17 4.89
N ASN A 233 -36.36 20.73 6.10
CA ASN A 233 -35.38 20.36 7.11
C ASN A 233 -35.57 18.92 7.63
N LYS A 234 -36.84 18.41 7.72
CA LYS A 234 -37.09 17.00 8.00
C LYS A 234 -36.44 16.06 6.97
N ALA A 235 -36.55 16.43 5.68
CA ALA A 235 -35.89 15.69 4.61
C ALA A 235 -34.33 15.74 4.75
N LEU A 236 -33.78 16.90 5.13
CA LEU A 236 -32.35 17.07 5.40
C LEU A 236 -31.90 16.19 6.56
N ILE A 237 -32.64 16.13 7.65
CA ILE A 237 -32.34 15.22 8.78
C ILE A 237 -32.28 13.76 8.32
N ALA A 238 -33.22 13.32 7.50
CA ALA A 238 -33.25 11.95 6.97
C ALA A 238 -32.01 11.68 6.09
N GLN A 239 -31.64 12.64 5.23
CA GLN A 239 -30.43 12.57 4.41
C GLN A 239 -29.17 12.44 5.29
N ARG A 240 -28.99 13.33 6.29
CA ARG A 240 -27.83 13.32 7.19
C ARG A 240 -27.72 12.01 8.00
N LYS A 241 -28.85 11.46 8.43
CA LYS A 241 -28.89 10.12 9.05
C LYS A 241 -28.40 9.03 8.09
N GLY A 242 -28.82 9.08 6.82
CA GLY A 242 -28.34 8.17 5.77
C GLY A 242 -26.81 8.28 5.54
N GLU A 243 -26.29 9.50 5.45
CA GLU A 243 -24.84 9.76 5.32
C GLU A 243 -24.05 9.19 6.50
N ARG A 244 -24.54 9.39 7.73
CA ARG A 244 -23.93 8.81 8.93
C ARG A 244 -23.93 7.27 8.89
N GLU A 245 -25.03 6.66 8.49
CA GLU A 245 -25.15 5.21 8.36
C GLU A 245 -24.16 4.64 7.32
N GLN A 246 -23.92 5.36 6.22
CA GLN A 246 -22.92 5.00 5.22
C GLN A 246 -21.51 5.13 5.79
N ALA A 247 -21.20 6.23 6.50
CA ALA A 247 -19.89 6.45 7.10
C ALA A 247 -19.53 5.36 8.15
N VAL A 248 -20.52 4.94 8.96
CA VAL A 248 -20.33 3.83 9.92
C VAL A 248 -19.96 2.54 9.19
N ARG A 249 -20.71 2.15 8.16
CA ARG A 249 -20.45 0.92 7.40
C ARG A 249 -19.13 0.95 6.66
N GLN A 250 -18.77 2.10 6.10
CA GLN A 250 -17.46 2.28 5.48
C GLN A 250 -16.32 2.08 6.49
N LEU A 251 -16.47 2.64 7.69
CA LEU A 251 -15.49 2.44 8.75
C LEU A 251 -15.41 0.97 9.20
N GLU A 252 -16.55 0.30 9.37
CA GLU A 252 -16.59 -1.13 9.72
C GLU A 252 -15.89 -2.01 8.67
N LEU A 253 -16.05 -1.69 7.37
CA LEU A 253 -15.33 -2.38 6.29
C LEU A 253 -13.82 -2.19 6.39
N LEU A 254 -13.33 -0.97 6.64
CA LEU A 254 -11.90 -0.69 6.84
C LEU A 254 -11.33 -1.43 8.05
N LEU A 255 -12.15 -1.64 9.09
CA LEU A 255 -11.80 -2.42 10.28
C LEU A 255 -11.82 -3.94 10.04
N GLY A 256 -12.21 -4.40 8.85
CA GLY A 256 -12.39 -5.83 8.55
C GLY A 256 -13.59 -6.46 9.28
N ARG A 257 -14.58 -5.65 9.64
CA ARG A 257 -15.82 -6.12 10.27
C ARG A 257 -16.94 -6.27 9.24
N TYR A 258 -17.92 -7.13 9.53
CA TYR A 258 -19.16 -7.12 8.78
C TYR A 258 -19.92 -5.80 9.02
N PRO A 259 -20.39 -5.09 7.97
CA PRO A 259 -20.94 -3.73 8.07
C PRO A 259 -22.37 -3.71 8.63
N LYS A 260 -22.50 -3.89 9.94
CA LYS A 260 -23.79 -3.91 10.65
C LYS A 260 -24.35 -2.52 10.98
N GLY A 261 -23.52 -1.48 10.89
CA GLY A 261 -23.92 -0.12 11.28
C GLY A 261 -23.99 0.07 12.82
N LEU A 262 -23.31 -0.77 13.59
CA LEU A 262 -23.39 -0.74 15.07
C LEU A 262 -22.27 0.05 15.74
N LEU A 263 -21.30 0.51 14.99
CA LEU A 263 -20.17 1.25 15.55
C LEU A 263 -20.62 2.62 16.05
N LYS A 264 -20.55 2.81 17.37
CA LYS A 264 -20.85 4.10 17.98
C LYS A 264 -19.64 5.02 17.77
N GLY A 265 -19.80 6.03 16.91
CA GLY A 265 -18.78 7.01 16.57
C GLY A 265 -18.56 8.06 17.67
N SER A 266 -17.57 8.94 17.47
CA SER A 266 -17.46 10.20 18.18
C SER A 266 -18.67 11.09 17.83
N VAL A 267 -19.11 11.87 18.79
CA VAL A 267 -20.22 12.80 18.59
C VAL A 267 -19.74 14.13 18.00
N SER A 268 -18.45 14.45 18.16
CA SER A 268 -17.88 15.73 17.73
C SER A 268 -16.52 15.59 17.05
N LEU A 269 -16.23 16.53 16.16
CA LEU A 269 -14.92 16.68 15.53
C LEU A 269 -13.92 17.19 16.57
N PRO A 270 -12.69 16.61 16.60
CA PRO A 270 -11.63 17.10 17.49
C PRO A 270 -11.19 18.50 17.09
N GLU A 271 -10.51 19.19 18.02
CA GLU A 271 -9.86 20.46 17.70
C GLU A 271 -8.73 20.25 16.68
N VAL A 272 -8.58 21.23 15.77
CA VAL A 272 -7.55 21.17 14.74
C VAL A 272 -6.21 21.54 15.37
N PRO A 273 -5.24 20.60 15.45
CA PRO A 273 -3.93 20.91 16.04
C PRO A 273 -3.14 21.87 15.14
N ALA A 274 -2.09 22.46 15.72
CA ALA A 274 -1.13 23.30 14.99
C ALA A 274 -0.54 22.55 13.78
N THR A 275 -0.06 23.29 12.79
CA THR A 275 0.60 22.69 11.62
C THR A 275 1.82 21.90 12.06
N PRO A 276 1.96 20.62 11.64
CA PRO A 276 3.14 19.85 11.98
C PRO A 276 4.38 20.48 11.31
N PRO A 277 5.55 20.33 11.94
CA PRO A 277 6.82 20.75 11.32
C PRO A 277 7.04 19.98 10.01
N SER A 278 7.45 20.70 8.97
CA SER A 278 7.61 20.12 7.63
C SER A 278 8.96 19.45 7.39
N GLY A 279 9.98 19.68 8.25
CA GLY A 279 11.33 19.18 8.05
C GLY A 279 11.99 19.76 6.79
N LEU A 280 13.10 19.15 6.37
CA LEU A 280 13.79 19.51 5.12
C LEU A 280 13.29 18.64 3.96
N PRO A 281 13.23 19.17 2.72
CA PRO A 281 12.87 18.37 1.55
C PRO A 281 13.75 17.11 1.36
N SER A 282 15.04 17.21 1.64
CA SER A 282 15.98 16.07 1.56
C SER A 282 15.66 14.92 2.53
N GLU A 283 15.05 15.22 3.69
CA GLU A 283 14.68 14.19 4.66
C GLU A 283 13.54 13.28 4.15
N LEU A 284 12.69 13.76 3.23
CA LEU A 284 11.63 12.95 2.61
C LEU A 284 12.19 11.73 1.90
N LEU A 285 13.35 11.86 1.23
CA LEU A 285 13.99 10.78 0.49
C LEU A 285 14.31 9.56 1.37
N LEU A 286 14.50 9.78 2.67
CA LEU A 286 14.84 8.74 3.65
C LEU A 286 13.64 8.25 4.46
N ARG A 287 12.51 8.94 4.40
CA ARG A 287 11.34 8.68 5.28
C ARG A 287 10.16 8.09 4.53
N ARG A 288 9.88 8.54 3.31
CA ARG A 288 8.69 8.10 2.55
C ARG A 288 8.84 6.66 2.07
N PRO A 289 7.92 5.77 2.47
CA PRO A 289 8.01 4.37 2.06
C PRO A 289 7.89 4.15 0.55
N ASP A 290 7.11 4.96 -0.17
CA ASP A 290 6.97 4.88 -1.63
C ASP A 290 8.25 5.27 -2.38
N ILE A 291 8.99 6.26 -1.88
CA ILE A 291 10.31 6.63 -2.41
C ILE A 291 11.31 5.50 -2.15
N LEU A 292 11.32 4.95 -0.93
CA LEU A 292 12.18 3.83 -0.56
C LEU A 292 11.85 2.56 -1.38
N GLU A 293 10.57 2.29 -1.65
CA GLU A 293 10.14 1.22 -2.54
C GLU A 293 10.71 1.40 -3.94
N ALA A 294 10.51 2.58 -4.54
CA ALA A 294 10.98 2.88 -5.89
C ALA A 294 12.51 2.79 -6.00
N GLU A 295 13.24 3.24 -4.97
CA GLU A 295 14.69 3.14 -4.90
C GLU A 295 15.15 1.67 -4.82
N ARG A 296 14.49 0.82 -4.00
CA ARG A 296 14.83 -0.61 -3.94
C ARG A 296 14.55 -1.33 -5.26
N ARG A 297 13.47 -1.01 -5.98
CA ARG A 297 13.20 -1.51 -7.34
C ARG A 297 14.26 -1.06 -8.35
N PHE A 298 14.75 0.17 -8.23
CA PHE A 298 15.87 0.66 -9.04
C PHE A 298 17.21 -0.03 -8.70
N ALA A 299 17.45 -0.37 -7.43
CA ALA A 299 18.63 -1.15 -7.04
C ALA A 299 18.55 -2.61 -7.55
N SER A 300 17.34 -3.20 -7.56
CA SER A 300 17.06 -4.51 -8.15
C SER A 300 17.39 -4.52 -9.65
N SER A 301 16.89 -3.54 -10.41
CA SER A 301 17.13 -3.46 -11.86
C SER A 301 18.63 -3.37 -12.19
N GLY A 302 19.40 -2.61 -11.43
CA GLY A 302 20.86 -2.55 -11.58
C GLY A 302 21.56 -3.91 -11.36
N SER A 303 21.01 -4.72 -10.46
CA SER A 303 21.50 -6.09 -10.24
C SER A 303 21.15 -7.02 -11.40
N LEU A 304 19.97 -6.86 -12.00
CA LEU A 304 19.57 -7.59 -13.22
C LEU A 304 20.41 -7.21 -14.43
N VAL A 305 20.83 -5.94 -14.56
CA VAL A 305 21.80 -5.53 -15.58
C VAL A 305 23.14 -6.28 -15.41
N LYS A 306 23.62 -6.38 -14.16
CA LYS A 306 24.83 -7.16 -13.83
C LYS A 306 24.66 -8.64 -14.19
N LYS A 307 23.50 -9.24 -13.88
CA LYS A 307 23.15 -10.62 -14.24
C LYS A 307 23.22 -10.81 -15.75
N ALA A 308 22.53 -9.95 -16.52
CA ALA A 308 22.49 -10.05 -17.98
C ALA A 308 23.88 -9.91 -18.63
N LYS A 309 24.70 -8.98 -18.13
CA LYS A 309 26.10 -8.85 -18.57
C LYS A 309 26.90 -10.14 -18.31
N ARG A 310 26.74 -10.75 -17.14
CA ARG A 310 27.47 -11.95 -16.73
C ARG A 310 27.00 -13.22 -17.44
N ALA A 311 25.80 -13.24 -18.00
CA ALA A 311 25.31 -14.34 -18.82
C ALA A 311 26.13 -14.61 -20.10
N SER A 312 26.99 -13.68 -20.52
CA SER A 312 27.94 -13.88 -21.61
C SER A 312 29.26 -14.52 -21.19
N TYR A 313 29.50 -14.77 -19.89
CA TYR A 313 30.72 -15.40 -19.39
C TYR A 313 30.60 -16.92 -19.38
N PRO A 314 31.73 -17.67 -19.32
CA PRO A 314 31.70 -19.13 -19.25
C PRO A 314 30.98 -19.63 -18.01
N SER A 315 30.14 -20.67 -18.15
CA SER A 315 29.54 -21.38 -17.01
C SER A 315 30.32 -22.65 -16.68
N PHE A 316 30.45 -22.92 -15.37
CA PHE A 316 31.07 -24.14 -14.85
C PHE A 316 29.99 -24.99 -14.22
N ILE A 317 29.96 -26.27 -14.58
CA ILE A 317 29.03 -27.23 -13.99
C ILE A 317 29.86 -28.41 -13.45
N LEU A 318 29.65 -28.74 -12.18
CA LEU A 318 30.19 -29.92 -11.53
C LEU A 318 29.08 -30.90 -11.25
N THR A 319 29.23 -32.13 -11.71
CA THR A 319 28.25 -33.18 -11.49
C THR A 319 28.98 -34.41 -10.90
N SER A 320 28.40 -34.96 -9.84
CA SER A 320 28.85 -36.25 -9.29
C SER A 320 27.64 -37.15 -9.16
N SER A 321 27.83 -38.41 -9.51
CA SER A 321 26.81 -39.44 -9.27
C SER A 321 27.43 -40.67 -8.62
N ALA A 322 26.66 -41.30 -7.75
CA ALA A 322 27.00 -42.59 -7.15
C ALA A 322 25.72 -43.42 -7.02
N GLY A 323 25.85 -44.71 -7.29
CA GLY A 323 24.69 -45.60 -7.26
C GLY A 323 25.01 -47.02 -7.68
N THR A 324 24.01 -47.74 -8.13
CA THR A 324 24.13 -49.09 -8.65
C THR A 324 23.49 -49.20 -10.05
N THR A 325 24.02 -50.08 -10.87
CA THR A 325 23.48 -50.42 -12.21
C THR A 325 23.53 -51.92 -12.39
N THR A 326 22.38 -52.54 -12.59
CA THR A 326 22.23 -54.00 -12.70
C THR A 326 21.20 -54.38 -13.74
N ASP A 327 21.26 -55.61 -14.23
CA ASP A 327 20.29 -56.18 -15.16
C ASP A 327 19.05 -56.82 -14.48
N THR A 328 19.12 -56.94 -13.14
CA THR A 328 18.06 -57.59 -12.35
C THR A 328 17.61 -56.72 -11.18
N MET A 329 16.32 -56.46 -11.06
CA MET A 329 15.76 -55.62 -10.01
C MET A 329 16.09 -56.11 -8.58
N ARG A 330 16.27 -57.42 -8.39
CA ARG A 330 16.60 -58.00 -7.07
C ARG A 330 17.93 -57.53 -6.52
N THR A 331 18.86 -57.16 -7.39
CA THR A 331 20.25 -56.76 -7.01
C THR A 331 20.48 -55.25 -7.05
N ILE A 332 19.40 -54.46 -7.18
CA ILE A 332 19.49 -52.98 -7.32
C ILE A 332 20.22 -52.29 -6.16
N PHE A 333 20.19 -52.87 -4.94
CA PHE A 333 20.89 -52.36 -3.77
C PHE A 333 22.17 -53.13 -3.40
N ASN A 334 22.60 -54.05 -4.27
CA ASN A 334 23.84 -54.79 -4.04
C ASN A 334 25.09 -53.95 -4.40
N SER A 335 26.00 -53.76 -3.44
CA SER A 335 27.21 -52.96 -3.60
C SER A 335 28.18 -53.46 -4.68
N ASP A 336 28.08 -54.74 -5.10
CA ASP A 336 28.91 -55.27 -6.15
C ASP A 336 28.63 -54.64 -7.52
N PHE A 337 27.43 -54.05 -7.70
CA PHE A 337 27.04 -53.31 -8.87
C PHE A 337 27.19 -51.76 -8.70
N GLY A 338 28.04 -51.35 -7.76
CA GLY A 338 28.30 -49.96 -7.46
C GLY A 338 29.01 -49.23 -8.60
N VAL A 339 28.44 -48.09 -9.02
CA VAL A 339 29.00 -47.21 -10.03
C VAL A 339 29.10 -45.78 -9.51
N TRP A 340 30.11 -45.07 -9.95
CA TRP A 340 30.23 -43.65 -9.62
C TRP A 340 30.80 -42.89 -10.81
N SER A 341 30.49 -41.59 -10.88
CA SER A 341 31.07 -40.65 -11.84
C SER A 341 31.31 -39.29 -11.19
N LEU A 342 32.34 -38.61 -11.65
CA LEU A 342 32.62 -37.20 -11.33
C LEU A 342 32.98 -36.52 -12.65
N ALA A 343 32.23 -35.48 -13.00
CA ALA A 343 32.40 -34.73 -14.23
C ALA A 343 32.43 -33.23 -13.96
N GLY A 344 33.27 -32.50 -14.67
CA GLY A 344 33.30 -31.06 -14.73
C GLY A 344 33.17 -30.60 -16.17
N GLY A 345 32.30 -29.59 -16.39
CA GLY A 345 32.09 -29.01 -17.71
C GLY A 345 32.27 -27.49 -17.70
N LEU A 346 32.88 -26.95 -18.75
CA LEU A 346 32.98 -25.53 -19.03
C LEU A 346 32.25 -25.25 -20.34
N THR A 347 31.27 -24.35 -20.28
CA THR A 347 30.51 -23.93 -21.48
C THR A 347 30.58 -22.44 -21.67
N GLN A 348 31.08 -22.00 -22.84
CA GLN A 348 31.14 -20.60 -23.25
C GLN A 348 30.22 -20.35 -24.45
N PRO A 349 29.20 -19.49 -24.33
CA PRO A 349 28.43 -19.11 -25.51
C PRO A 349 29.27 -18.24 -26.45
N ILE A 350 29.57 -18.79 -27.64
CA ILE A 350 30.37 -18.06 -28.67
C ILE A 350 29.43 -17.21 -29.54
N TRP A 351 28.30 -17.78 -29.95
CA TRP A 351 27.31 -17.11 -30.77
C TRP A 351 25.91 -17.60 -30.42
N ALA A 352 25.04 -16.66 -30.06
CA ALA A 352 23.66 -16.93 -29.64
C ALA A 352 22.64 -16.13 -30.48
N GLY A 353 22.94 -15.85 -31.75
CA GLY A 353 22.02 -15.14 -32.65
C GLY A 353 21.65 -13.71 -32.19
N GLY A 354 22.50 -13.05 -31.38
CA GLY A 354 22.20 -11.72 -30.83
C GLY A 354 21.40 -11.71 -29.54
N LYS A 355 20.88 -12.88 -29.06
CA LYS A 355 20.01 -12.99 -27.87
C LYS A 355 20.62 -12.31 -26.63
N LEU A 356 21.86 -12.65 -26.27
CA LEU A 356 22.50 -12.09 -25.06
C LEU A 356 22.68 -10.57 -25.11
N ARG A 357 22.97 -10.01 -26.29
CA ARG A 357 23.04 -8.54 -26.47
C ARG A 357 21.67 -7.88 -26.32
N ALA A 358 20.64 -8.48 -26.90
CA ALA A 358 19.28 -7.97 -26.81
C ALA A 358 18.75 -8.04 -25.36
N GLU A 359 19.01 -9.14 -24.62
CA GLU A 359 18.67 -9.27 -23.20
C GLU A 359 19.42 -8.22 -22.36
N TYR A 360 20.70 -8.01 -22.58
CA TYR A 360 21.45 -6.96 -21.89
C TYR A 360 20.89 -5.57 -22.17
N ALA A 361 20.63 -5.24 -23.42
CA ALA A 361 20.01 -3.96 -23.80
C ALA A 361 18.61 -3.76 -23.19
N LYS A 362 17.81 -4.84 -23.10
CA LYS A 362 16.52 -4.83 -22.41
C LYS A 362 16.68 -4.43 -20.94
N TYR A 363 17.53 -5.11 -20.17
CA TYR A 363 17.74 -4.78 -18.76
C TYR A 363 18.32 -3.40 -18.53
N GLN A 364 19.15 -2.88 -19.47
CA GLN A 364 19.56 -1.48 -19.43
C GLN A 364 18.39 -0.51 -19.66
N GLY A 365 17.46 -0.86 -20.55
CA GLY A 365 16.22 -0.10 -20.75
C GLY A 365 15.36 -0.09 -19.50
N ASP A 366 15.17 -1.26 -18.89
CA ASP A 366 14.43 -1.42 -17.64
C ASP A 366 15.06 -0.60 -16.49
N ASP A 367 16.40 -0.59 -16.38
CA ASP A 367 17.11 0.19 -15.34
C ASP A 367 16.90 1.70 -15.53
N ARG A 368 16.97 2.21 -16.78
CA ARG A 368 16.64 3.62 -17.07
C ARG A 368 15.19 3.96 -16.77
N SER A 369 14.26 3.03 -17.05
CA SER A 369 12.84 3.19 -16.70
C SER A 369 12.65 3.30 -15.19
N LYS A 370 13.31 2.43 -14.40
CA LYS A 370 13.22 2.47 -12.94
C LYS A 370 13.83 3.74 -12.33
N LEU A 371 14.88 4.30 -12.94
CA LEU A 371 15.40 5.61 -12.54
C LEU A 371 14.36 6.72 -12.79
N ALA A 372 13.72 6.73 -13.95
CA ALA A 372 12.69 7.73 -14.28
C ALA A 372 11.45 7.59 -13.38
N GLU A 373 11.04 6.34 -13.03
CA GLU A 373 9.97 6.08 -12.06
C GLU A 373 10.33 6.62 -10.67
N LEU A 374 11.56 6.43 -10.20
CA LEU A 374 12.04 7.00 -8.94
C LEU A 374 11.99 8.54 -8.96
N GLN A 375 12.51 9.17 -10.03
CA GLN A 375 12.44 10.62 -10.19
C GLN A 375 11.00 11.16 -10.17
N SER A 376 10.09 10.48 -10.88
CA SER A 376 8.67 10.82 -10.89
C SER A 376 8.04 10.69 -9.50
N THR A 377 8.39 9.65 -8.74
CA THR A 377 7.88 9.44 -7.37
C THR A 377 8.37 10.55 -6.44
N VAL A 378 9.63 10.94 -6.54
CA VAL A 378 10.21 12.05 -5.75
C VAL A 378 9.52 13.37 -6.07
N LEU A 379 9.31 13.69 -7.35
CA LEU A 379 8.63 14.92 -7.77
C LEU A 379 7.17 14.96 -7.27
N LYS A 380 6.45 13.83 -7.37
CA LYS A 380 5.09 13.71 -6.83
C LYS A 380 5.07 13.93 -5.32
N ALA A 381 6.03 13.35 -4.60
CA ALA A 381 6.14 13.51 -3.16
C ALA A 381 6.34 14.96 -2.75
N PHE A 382 7.21 15.70 -3.43
CA PHE A 382 7.38 17.13 -3.20
C PHE A 382 6.10 17.91 -3.51
N GLY A 383 5.45 17.61 -4.64
CA GLY A 383 4.19 18.23 -5.01
C GLY A 383 3.08 18.01 -3.99
N GLU A 384 2.96 16.83 -3.39
CA GLU A 384 1.99 16.52 -2.36
C GLU A 384 2.20 17.35 -1.08
N VAL A 385 3.46 17.52 -0.65
CA VAL A 385 3.79 18.34 0.52
C VAL A 385 3.46 19.81 0.27
N GLU A 386 3.95 20.37 -0.85
CA GLU A 386 3.69 21.78 -1.23
C GLU A 386 2.17 22.04 -1.35
N GLN A 387 1.43 21.17 -2.02
CA GLN A 387 -0.02 21.30 -2.15
C GLN A 387 -0.74 21.25 -0.80
N ALA A 388 -0.34 20.33 0.09
CA ALA A 388 -0.96 20.22 1.41
C ALA A 388 -0.67 21.47 2.28
N MET A 389 0.53 22.04 2.20
CA MET A 389 0.89 23.27 2.90
C MET A 389 0.12 24.49 2.37
N VAL A 390 0.04 24.63 1.05
CA VAL A 390 -0.75 25.72 0.41
C VAL A 390 -2.22 25.57 0.77
N ALA A 391 -2.79 24.36 0.69
CA ALA A 391 -4.17 24.09 1.07
C ALA A 391 -4.43 24.48 2.54
N ALA A 392 -3.50 24.17 3.46
CA ALA A 392 -3.65 24.54 4.86
C ALA A 392 -3.81 26.05 5.06
N LYS A 393 -3.03 26.86 4.35
CA LYS A 393 -3.11 28.33 4.41
C LYS A 393 -4.48 28.86 3.98
N PHE A 394 -4.98 28.37 2.84
CA PHE A 394 -6.27 28.83 2.32
C PHE A 394 -7.47 28.29 3.14
N LEU A 395 -7.38 27.08 3.69
CA LEU A 395 -8.41 26.56 4.59
C LEU A 395 -8.52 27.37 5.89
N ILE A 396 -7.39 27.83 6.45
CA ILE A 396 -7.40 28.70 7.64
C ILE A 396 -8.05 30.05 7.31
N ALA A 397 -7.65 30.70 6.22
CA ALA A 397 -8.23 31.98 5.82
C ALA A 397 -9.75 31.87 5.54
N ARG A 398 -10.16 30.78 4.89
CA ARG A 398 -11.59 30.51 4.61
C ARG A 398 -12.39 30.27 5.89
N GLU A 399 -11.82 29.54 6.86
CA GLU A 399 -12.49 29.30 8.15
C GLU A 399 -12.70 30.61 8.92
N GLN A 400 -11.70 31.48 8.96
CA GLN A 400 -11.82 32.81 9.59
C GLN A 400 -12.96 33.62 8.96
N ALA A 401 -13.01 33.70 7.65
CA ALA A 401 -14.09 34.41 6.92
C ALA A 401 -15.47 33.80 7.21
N ILE A 402 -15.60 32.45 7.27
CA ILE A 402 -16.86 31.79 7.61
C ILE A 402 -17.26 32.03 9.07
N ILE A 403 -16.32 32.09 10.01
CA ILE A 403 -16.59 32.41 11.41
C ILE A 403 -17.14 33.84 11.54
N GLU A 404 -16.53 34.81 10.86
CA GLU A 404 -17.01 36.21 10.83
C GLU A 404 -18.39 36.32 10.19
N ALA A 405 -18.60 35.66 9.03
CA ALA A 405 -19.89 35.65 8.35
C ALA A 405 -20.97 34.96 9.19
N LEU A 406 -20.65 33.86 9.89
CA LEU A 406 -21.57 33.16 10.78
C LEU A 406 -22.02 34.08 11.93
N LYS A 407 -21.09 34.79 12.57
CA LYS A 407 -21.41 35.73 13.64
C LYS A 407 -22.41 36.81 13.15
N SER A 408 -22.15 37.43 12.00
CA SER A 408 -23.05 38.44 11.41
C SER A 408 -24.41 37.84 11.03
N ALA A 409 -24.43 36.58 10.55
CA ALA A 409 -25.71 35.90 10.21
C ALA A 409 -26.50 35.49 11.48
N GLU A 410 -25.84 35.17 12.57
CA GLU A 410 -26.49 34.90 13.87
C GLU A 410 -27.14 36.16 14.40
N GLU A 411 -26.43 37.29 14.41
CA GLU A 411 -26.95 38.62 14.81
C GLU A 411 -28.13 39.05 13.91
N ALA A 412 -28.02 38.83 12.59
CA ALA A 412 -29.10 39.16 11.63
C ALA A 412 -30.34 38.25 11.84
N ALA A 413 -30.16 36.98 12.10
CA ALA A 413 -31.26 36.04 12.36
C ALA A 413 -31.99 36.37 13.67
N GLU A 414 -31.27 36.79 14.71
CA GLU A 414 -31.84 37.20 16.00
C GLU A 414 -32.61 38.51 15.84
N ALA A 415 -32.07 39.52 15.14
CA ALA A 415 -32.72 40.78 14.87
C ALA A 415 -34.02 40.58 14.04
N ALA A 416 -33.94 39.79 12.96
CA ALA A 416 -35.09 39.49 12.11
C ALA A 416 -36.19 38.72 12.88
N ALA A 417 -35.82 37.83 13.81
CA ALA A 417 -36.79 37.14 14.65
C ALA A 417 -37.49 38.08 15.63
N SER A 418 -36.76 39.01 16.24
CA SER A 418 -37.32 40.04 17.14
C SER A 418 -38.24 41.01 16.40
N GLU A 419 -37.82 41.51 15.22
CA GLU A 419 -38.62 42.40 14.39
C GLU A 419 -39.92 41.72 13.90
N TYR A 420 -39.83 40.47 13.46
CA TYR A 420 -41.01 39.70 13.04
C TYR A 420 -41.96 39.47 14.21
N ALA A 421 -41.45 39.10 15.40
CA ALA A 421 -42.30 38.89 16.56
C ALA A 421 -43.00 40.17 17.04
N SER A 422 -42.37 41.33 16.90
CA SER A 422 -42.97 42.64 17.23
C SER A 422 -43.89 43.20 16.13
N GLY A 423 -44.07 42.55 15.01
CA GLY A 423 -44.89 42.98 13.91
C GLY A 423 -44.27 43.99 12.91
N LEU A 424 -42.99 44.28 13.10
CA LEU A 424 -42.26 45.26 12.28
C LEU A 424 -41.50 44.60 11.10
N GLY A 425 -41.29 43.30 11.13
CA GLY A 425 -40.50 42.57 10.15
C GLY A 425 -41.35 41.69 9.22
N GLU A 426 -40.74 41.28 8.09
CA GLU A 426 -41.32 40.35 7.12
C GLU A 426 -40.82 38.91 7.32
N VAL A 427 -41.72 37.93 7.14
CA VAL A 427 -41.36 36.50 7.27
C VAL A 427 -40.26 36.06 6.30
N LEU A 428 -40.21 36.67 5.11
CA LEU A 428 -39.18 36.36 4.11
C LEU A 428 -37.80 36.76 4.57
N THR A 429 -37.64 37.91 5.23
CA THR A 429 -36.40 38.38 5.85
C THR A 429 -35.94 37.42 6.95
N LEU A 430 -36.87 37.03 7.84
CA LEU A 430 -36.60 36.07 8.90
C LEU A 430 -36.09 34.72 8.36
N ILE A 431 -36.82 34.13 7.42
CA ILE A 431 -36.44 32.85 6.82
C ILE A 431 -35.10 32.94 6.08
N THR A 432 -34.84 34.04 5.38
CA THR A 432 -33.56 34.24 4.65
C THR A 432 -32.38 34.35 5.62
N ALA A 433 -32.53 35.10 6.70
CA ALA A 433 -31.50 35.22 7.73
C ALA A 433 -31.24 33.89 8.44
N GLN A 434 -32.29 33.13 8.79
CA GLN A 434 -32.15 31.78 9.37
C GLN A 434 -31.46 30.79 8.42
N ARG A 435 -31.83 30.77 7.14
CA ARG A 435 -31.16 29.92 6.12
C ARG A 435 -29.67 30.28 6.00
N SER A 436 -29.32 31.58 5.99
CA SER A 436 -27.92 32.02 5.94
C SER A 436 -27.12 31.51 7.15
N ARG A 437 -27.66 31.68 8.38
CA ARG A 437 -27.06 31.17 9.62
C ARG A 437 -26.85 29.67 9.56
N ILE A 438 -27.86 28.88 9.19
CA ILE A 438 -27.81 27.42 9.11
C ILE A 438 -26.76 26.96 8.10
N ASN A 439 -26.74 27.55 6.93
CA ASN A 439 -25.78 27.22 5.89
C ASN A 439 -24.34 27.52 6.31
N LEU A 440 -24.07 28.65 6.94
CA LEU A 440 -22.75 29.04 7.43
C LEU A 440 -22.29 28.13 8.60
N ALA A 441 -23.19 27.75 9.51
CA ALA A 441 -22.90 26.79 10.58
C ALA A 441 -22.53 25.39 10.02
N SER A 442 -23.28 24.91 9.03
CA SER A 442 -22.95 23.66 8.32
C SER A 442 -21.61 23.75 7.60
N GLN A 443 -21.33 24.88 6.93
CA GLN A 443 -20.02 25.08 6.26
C GLN A 443 -18.87 25.14 7.24
N LYS A 444 -19.02 25.74 8.43
CA LYS A 444 -18.01 25.76 9.50
C LYS A 444 -17.64 24.34 9.93
N THR A 445 -18.62 23.48 10.18
CA THR A 445 -18.39 22.07 10.54
C THR A 445 -17.65 21.33 9.42
N THR A 446 -18.06 21.49 8.17
CA THR A 446 -17.39 20.89 7.02
C THR A 446 -15.94 21.40 6.86
N LEU A 447 -15.70 22.70 7.07
CA LEU A 447 -14.34 23.26 7.01
C LEU A 447 -13.44 22.71 8.10
N LYS A 448 -13.96 22.54 9.33
CA LYS A 448 -13.21 21.92 10.43
C LYS A 448 -12.75 20.51 10.03
N ARG A 449 -13.61 19.70 9.43
CA ARG A 449 -13.23 18.38 8.90
C ARG A 449 -12.20 18.47 7.78
N LEU A 450 -12.38 19.36 6.80
CA LEU A 450 -11.42 19.55 5.70
C LEU A 450 -10.04 19.95 6.20
N ARG A 451 -9.94 20.77 7.26
CA ARG A 451 -8.68 21.10 7.90
C ARG A 451 -8.03 19.88 8.56
N LEU A 452 -8.81 19.04 9.24
CA LEU A 452 -8.34 17.79 9.82
C LEU A 452 -7.86 16.80 8.74
N ASP A 453 -8.61 16.66 7.64
CA ASP A 453 -8.22 15.85 6.49
C ASP A 453 -6.91 16.35 5.85
N ASN A 454 -6.75 17.66 5.75
CA ASN A 454 -5.50 18.25 5.27
C ASN A 454 -4.32 17.96 6.21
N ARG A 455 -4.54 17.91 7.54
CA ARG A 455 -3.51 17.49 8.51
C ARG A 455 -3.09 16.03 8.29
N ILE A 456 -4.05 15.14 8.05
CA ILE A 456 -3.76 13.73 7.72
C ILE A 456 -2.95 13.66 6.42
N THR A 457 -3.38 14.40 5.39
CA THR A 457 -2.67 14.46 4.10
C THR A 457 -1.24 14.94 4.27
N LEU A 458 -1.02 16.01 5.03
CA LEU A 458 0.31 16.54 5.29
C LEU A 458 1.20 15.55 6.06
N HIS A 459 0.66 14.85 7.07
CA HIS A 459 1.41 13.81 7.78
C HIS A 459 1.84 12.67 6.86
N LEU A 460 0.95 12.19 5.98
CA LEU A 460 1.30 11.16 4.99
C LEU A 460 2.35 11.66 3.99
N ALA A 461 2.15 12.86 3.45
CA ALA A 461 3.06 13.47 2.49
C ALA A 461 4.48 13.66 3.06
N LEU A 462 4.59 13.96 4.35
CA LEU A 462 5.85 14.07 5.07
C LEU A 462 6.48 12.73 5.45
N GLY A 463 5.87 11.60 5.07
CA GLY A 463 6.38 10.26 5.37
C GLY A 463 6.19 9.83 6.82
N GLY A 464 5.16 10.40 7.48
CA GLY A 464 4.79 10.00 8.85
C GLY A 464 4.30 8.55 8.88
N ASP A 465 5.18 7.64 9.26
CA ASP A 465 4.79 6.26 9.59
C ASP A 465 4.07 6.28 10.94
N TYR A 466 2.97 5.52 11.02
CA TYR A 466 2.28 5.30 12.29
C TYR A 466 2.88 4.06 12.95
N GLN A 467 3.63 4.26 14.02
CA GLN A 467 4.09 3.16 14.89
C GLN A 467 3.14 3.08 16.10
N SER A 468 2.30 2.02 16.14
CA SER A 468 1.57 1.72 17.37
C SER A 468 2.61 1.43 18.47
N ARG A 469 2.54 2.14 19.58
CA ARG A 469 3.23 1.70 20.80
C ARG A 469 2.54 0.41 21.27
N ASN A 470 3.24 -0.73 21.14
CA ASN A 470 2.89 -1.94 21.86
C ASN A 470 3.05 -1.71 23.36
#